data_63d4eba3a7d7571a2dc556b1789ad9aa
#
_entry.id   63d4eba3a7d7571a2dc556b1789ad9aa
#
_cell.length_a   1.000
_cell.length_b   1.000
_cell.length_c   1.000
_cell.angle_alpha   90.00
_cell.angle_beta   90.00
_cell.angle_gamma   90.00
#
_symmetry.space_group_name_H-M   'P 1'
#
loop_
_entity.id
_entity.type
_entity.pdbx_description
1 polymer ?
#
loop_
_entity_poly.entity_id
_entity_poly.type
_entity_poly.pdbx_seq_one_letter_code
_entity_poly.pdbx_strand_id
1 'polypeptide(L)'
;MIEEDTAHALDFEALRDAIEGREADLLLGFYAEDAGLRVVNGGSADGPVFELKGRSQIERYLHAVCDQDVACAVGDVDVEEGRISFSEACEYPDGTKVLVRTTLELRGGRIFRQLDVVERQP
;
A
#
# COMPACT_ATOMS: atom_id res chain seq x y z
N MET A 1 18.30 -24.77 0.82
CA MET A 1 17.62 -24.72 0.41
C MET A 1 16.80 -23.82 -0.22
N ILE A 2 16.18 -24.16 -1.09
CA ILE A 2 15.59 -23.31 -1.89
C ILE A 2 14.37 -22.84 -1.48
N GLU A 3 13.74 -23.45 -0.62
CA GLU A 3 12.51 -22.98 -0.16
C GLU A 3 12.63 -21.66 0.46
N GLU A 4 13.80 -21.20 0.71
CA GLU A 4 13.92 -19.92 1.28
C GLU A 4 13.32 -18.85 0.46
N ASP A 5 13.41 -18.96 -0.85
CA ASP A 5 12.82 -17.95 -1.68
C ASP A 5 11.33 -17.90 -1.50
N THR A 6 10.71 -19.05 -1.40
CA THR A 6 9.28 -19.09 -1.21
C THR A 6 8.92 -18.55 0.17
N ALA A 7 9.71 -18.88 1.15
CA ALA A 7 9.41 -18.43 2.51
C ALA A 7 9.53 -16.93 2.65
N HIS A 8 10.33 -16.29 1.78
CA HIS A 8 10.51 -14.86 1.86
C HIS A 8 9.65 -14.11 0.86
N ALA A 9 8.84 -14.81 0.08
CA ALA A 9 7.97 -14.12 -0.87
C ALA A 9 6.80 -13.52 -0.11
N LEU A 10 6.41 -12.32 -0.50
CA LEU A 10 5.26 -11.69 0.11
C LEU A 10 3.99 -12.39 -0.36
N ASP A 11 3.10 -12.69 0.56
CA ASP A 11 1.82 -13.32 0.24
C ASP A 11 0.85 -12.23 -0.18
N PHE A 12 0.70 -12.02 -1.48
CA PHE A 12 -0.13 -10.93 -1.97
C PHE A 12 -1.61 -11.12 -1.64
N GLU A 13 -2.09 -12.36 -1.60
CA GLU A 13 -3.49 -12.59 -1.25
C GLU A 13 -3.77 -12.13 0.17
N ALA A 14 -2.86 -12.42 1.09
CA ALA A 14 -3.02 -11.97 2.46
C ALA A 14 -2.92 -10.45 2.54
N LEU A 15 -2.05 -9.84 1.77
CA LEU A 15 -1.94 -8.39 1.74
C LEU A 15 -3.23 -7.77 1.21
N ARG A 16 -3.76 -8.32 0.12
CA ARG A 16 -4.99 -7.84 -0.46
C ARG A 16 -6.14 -7.92 0.53
N ASP A 17 -6.24 -9.05 1.23
CA ASP A 17 -7.31 -9.23 2.22
C ASP A 17 -7.17 -8.21 3.34
N ALA A 18 -5.96 -7.91 3.77
CA ALA A 18 -5.75 -6.93 4.83
C ALA A 18 -6.09 -5.52 4.36
N ILE A 19 -5.80 -5.21 3.10
CA ILE A 19 -6.15 -3.91 2.53
C ILE A 19 -7.66 -3.75 2.46
N GLU A 20 -8.33 -4.74 1.87
CA GLU A 20 -9.77 -4.65 1.68
C GLU A 20 -10.51 -4.78 3.00
N GLY A 21 -9.96 -5.49 3.96
CA GLY A 21 -10.54 -5.63 5.28
C GLY A 21 -10.19 -4.49 6.23
N ARG A 22 -9.38 -3.55 5.79
CA ARG A 22 -9.01 -2.38 6.58
C ARG A 22 -8.36 -2.78 7.89
N GLU A 23 -7.39 -3.69 7.83
CA GLU A 23 -6.78 -4.24 9.03
C GLU A 23 -5.36 -3.71 9.22
N ALA A 24 -5.25 -2.59 9.92
CA ALA A 24 -3.98 -1.86 10.06
C ALA A 24 -2.87 -2.73 10.65
N ASP A 25 -3.18 -3.51 11.68
CA ASP A 25 -2.14 -4.31 12.33
C ASP A 25 -1.61 -5.40 11.41
N LEU A 26 -2.48 -6.00 10.62
CA LEU A 26 -2.04 -7.00 9.66
C LEU A 26 -1.21 -6.36 8.57
N LEU A 27 -1.64 -5.18 8.09
CA LEU A 27 -0.88 -4.46 7.08
C LEU A 27 0.52 -4.13 7.57
N LEU A 28 0.63 -3.68 8.81
CA LEU A 28 1.92 -3.29 9.34
C LEU A 28 2.92 -4.44 9.30
N GLY A 29 2.45 -5.66 9.47
CA GLY A 29 3.32 -6.83 9.46
C GLY A 29 4.00 -7.09 8.14
N PHE A 30 3.51 -6.50 7.05
CA PHE A 30 4.14 -6.68 5.73
C PHE A 30 5.33 -5.74 5.50
N TYR A 31 5.54 -4.75 6.36
CA TYR A 31 6.56 -3.73 6.14
C TYR A 31 7.87 -4.03 6.85
N ALA A 32 8.98 -3.69 6.19
CA ALA A 32 10.29 -3.76 6.82
C ALA A 32 10.39 -2.65 7.85
N GLU A 33 11.26 -2.80 8.83
CA GLU A 33 11.40 -1.82 9.89
C GLU A 33 11.78 -0.45 9.40
N ASP A 34 12.60 -0.40 8.37
CA ASP A 34 13.07 0.87 7.81
C ASP A 34 12.36 1.21 6.50
N ALA A 35 11.14 0.73 6.34
CA ALA A 35 10.38 0.98 5.10
C ALA A 35 10.09 2.46 4.91
N GLY A 36 9.95 2.86 3.65
CA GLY A 36 9.56 4.23 3.30
C GLY A 36 8.28 4.21 2.50
N LEU A 37 7.45 5.22 2.70
CA LEU A 37 6.19 5.35 1.98
C LEU A 37 6.04 6.79 1.49
N ARG A 38 5.78 6.97 0.21
CA ARG A 38 5.54 8.29 -0.38
C ARG A 38 4.17 8.34 -0.99
N VAL A 39 3.47 9.43 -0.76
CA VAL A 39 2.16 9.65 -1.36
C VAL A 39 2.24 10.92 -2.20
N VAL A 40 1.88 10.81 -3.48
CA VAL A 40 1.93 11.95 -4.39
C VAL A 40 0.57 12.11 -5.05
N ASN A 41 0.29 13.30 -5.54
CA ASN A 41 -0.91 13.56 -6.31
C ASN A 41 -0.61 13.36 -7.78
N GLY A 42 -1.31 12.42 -8.41
CA GLY A 42 -1.18 12.20 -9.83
C GLY A 42 -1.82 13.34 -10.56
N GLY A 43 -1.24 13.80 -11.60
CA GLY A 43 -1.77 14.91 -12.34
C GLY A 43 -1.43 16.26 -11.78
N SER A 44 -0.66 16.30 -10.71
CA SER A 44 -0.25 17.55 -10.12
C SER A 44 1.26 17.70 -10.24
N ALA A 45 1.73 18.88 -10.48
CA ALA A 45 3.15 19.13 -10.58
C ALA A 45 3.77 19.46 -9.24
N ASP A 46 2.99 19.44 -8.19
CA ASP A 46 3.48 19.91 -6.92
C ASP A 46 4.32 18.94 -6.11
N GLY A 47 4.53 17.76 -6.59
CA GLY A 47 5.40 16.80 -5.94
C GLY A 47 4.68 16.03 -4.85
N PRO A 48 5.42 15.42 -3.96
CA PRO A 48 4.83 14.51 -2.97
C PRO A 48 3.90 15.23 -2.03
N VAL A 49 2.81 14.56 -1.67
CA VAL A 49 1.90 15.05 -0.67
C VAL A 49 2.56 14.89 0.70
N PHE A 50 3.15 13.73 0.95
CA PHE A 50 3.92 13.51 2.17
C PHE A 50 4.78 12.27 2.06
N GLU A 51 5.69 12.11 3.00
CA GLU A 51 6.61 10.99 3.04
C GLU A 51 6.72 10.49 4.45
N LEU A 52 6.74 9.17 4.62
CA LEU A 52 6.88 8.54 5.92
C LEU A 52 8.11 7.66 5.90
N LYS A 53 8.83 7.61 7.00
CA LYS A 53 10.01 6.79 7.12
C LYS A 53 9.95 5.97 8.39
N GLY A 54 10.09 4.66 8.25
CA GLY A 54 10.11 3.73 9.37
C GLY A 54 8.75 3.24 9.76
N ARG A 55 8.73 2.04 10.35
CA ARG A 55 7.48 1.40 10.72
C ARG A 55 6.63 2.19 11.69
N SER A 56 7.26 2.94 12.59
CA SER A 56 6.47 3.73 13.56
C SER A 56 5.60 4.76 12.88
N GLN A 57 6.15 5.47 11.90
CA GLN A 57 5.37 6.46 11.18
C GLN A 57 4.32 5.80 10.32
N ILE A 58 4.67 4.69 9.69
CA ILE A 58 3.76 3.95 8.84
C ILE A 58 2.61 3.39 9.69
N GLU A 59 2.89 2.93 10.89
CA GLU A 59 1.88 2.40 11.78
C GLU A 59 0.80 3.44 12.08
N ARG A 60 1.21 4.64 12.42
CA ARG A 60 0.24 5.70 12.70
C ARG A 60 -0.60 6.02 11.49
N TYR A 61 0.04 6.05 10.33
CA TYR A 61 -0.66 6.33 9.08
C TYR A 61 -1.69 5.24 8.77
N LEU A 62 -1.29 3.97 8.90
CA LEU A 62 -2.19 2.87 8.59
C LEU A 62 -3.40 2.88 9.52
N HIS A 63 -3.20 3.15 10.81
CA HIS A 63 -4.33 3.22 11.72
C HIS A 63 -5.27 4.38 11.37
N ALA A 64 -4.71 5.52 11.01
CA ALA A 64 -5.53 6.67 10.64
C ALA A 64 -6.33 6.39 9.38
N VAL A 65 -5.71 5.74 8.39
CA VAL A 65 -6.38 5.45 7.13
C VAL A 65 -7.44 4.36 7.32
N CYS A 66 -7.12 3.32 8.07
CA CYS A 66 -8.04 2.21 8.24
C CYS A 66 -9.22 2.58 9.14
N ASP A 67 -9.08 3.63 9.95
CA ASP A 67 -10.17 4.09 10.78
C ASP A 67 -11.21 4.87 9.97
N GLN A 68 -10.88 5.29 8.77
CA GLN A 68 -11.85 6.01 7.96
C GLN A 68 -12.86 5.04 7.37
N ASP A 69 -14.09 5.49 7.23
CA ASP A 69 -15.15 4.65 6.69
C ASP A 69 -15.09 4.72 5.17
N VAL A 70 -14.15 3.98 4.60
CA VAL A 70 -13.88 3.98 3.16
C VAL A 70 -13.89 2.54 2.67
N ALA A 71 -14.49 2.27 1.56
CA ALA A 71 -14.49 0.95 0.95
C ALA A 71 -13.46 0.96 -0.17
N CYS A 72 -12.50 0.06 -0.14
CA CYS A 72 -11.47 -0.02 -1.17
C CYS A 72 -11.42 -1.41 -1.76
N ALA A 73 -11.22 -1.48 -3.07
CA ALA A 73 -11.07 -2.75 -3.78
C ALA A 73 -9.77 -2.73 -4.54
N VAL A 74 -9.02 -3.82 -4.45
CA VAL A 74 -7.71 -3.96 -5.11
C VAL A 74 -7.90 -4.55 -6.50
N GLY A 75 -7.25 -3.99 -7.49
CA GLY A 75 -7.33 -4.47 -8.86
C GLY A 75 -6.06 -4.20 -9.63
N ASP A 76 -6.05 -4.59 -10.90
CA ASP A 76 -4.93 -4.33 -11.82
C ASP A 76 -3.59 -4.77 -11.24
N VAL A 77 -3.54 -5.96 -10.70
CA VAL A 77 -2.36 -6.46 -10.01
C VAL A 77 -1.30 -6.94 -10.99
N ASP A 78 -0.07 -6.49 -10.80
CA ASP A 78 1.06 -6.92 -11.59
C ASP A 78 2.17 -7.30 -10.63
N VAL A 79 2.56 -8.56 -10.63
CA VAL A 79 3.57 -9.08 -9.71
C VAL A 79 4.83 -9.42 -10.48
N GLU A 80 5.94 -8.78 -10.11
CA GLU A 80 7.25 -9.05 -10.67
C GLU A 80 8.18 -9.42 -9.55
N GLU A 81 9.34 -9.92 -9.89
CA GLU A 81 10.31 -10.27 -8.87
C GLU A 81 10.73 -9.01 -8.12
N GLY A 82 10.51 -8.99 -6.84
CA GLY A 82 10.90 -7.85 -6.01
C GLY A 82 10.02 -6.62 -6.13
N ARG A 83 8.89 -6.72 -6.87
CA ARG A 83 8.06 -5.56 -7.10
C ARG A 83 6.62 -5.95 -7.38
N ILE A 84 5.70 -5.25 -6.78
CA ILE A 84 4.28 -5.48 -6.99
C ILE A 84 3.61 -4.14 -7.24
N SER A 85 2.75 -4.09 -8.26
CA SER A 85 1.95 -2.90 -8.53
C SER A 85 0.49 -3.26 -8.55
N PHE A 86 -0.35 -2.38 -8.08
CA PHE A 86 -1.80 -2.60 -8.14
C PHE A 86 -2.51 -1.27 -7.96
N SER A 87 -3.82 -1.28 -8.16
CA SER A 87 -4.62 -0.09 -7.89
C SER A 87 -5.62 -0.39 -6.80
N GLU A 88 -6.01 0.64 -6.06
CA GLU A 88 -7.06 0.57 -5.06
C GLU A 88 -8.13 1.55 -5.47
N ALA A 89 -9.32 1.06 -5.73
CA ALA A 89 -10.46 1.92 -6.04
C ALA A 89 -11.21 2.14 -4.75
N CYS A 90 -11.22 3.35 -4.25
CA CYS A 90 -11.78 3.67 -2.94
C CYS A 90 -13.00 4.58 -3.07
N GLU A 91 -14.00 4.30 -2.28
CA GLU A 91 -15.21 5.12 -2.28
C GLU A 91 -15.54 5.52 -0.85
N TYR A 92 -15.74 6.81 -0.65
CA TYR A 92 -16.04 7.39 0.65
C TYR A 92 -17.56 7.47 0.85
N PRO A 93 -18.02 7.62 2.10
CA PRO A 93 -19.47 7.65 2.34
C PRO A 93 -20.21 8.75 1.60
N ASP A 94 -19.53 9.86 1.29
CA ASP A 94 -20.18 10.96 0.57
C ASP A 94 -20.20 10.73 -0.93
N GLY A 95 -19.75 9.58 -1.40
CA GLY A 95 -19.75 9.27 -2.82
C GLY A 95 -18.46 9.65 -3.54
N THR A 96 -17.54 10.30 -2.85
CA THR A 96 -16.24 10.67 -3.45
C THR A 96 -15.48 9.40 -3.80
N LYS A 97 -14.91 9.36 -5.00
CA LYS A 97 -14.14 8.21 -5.46
C LYS A 97 -12.70 8.62 -5.71
N VAL A 98 -11.80 7.76 -5.28
CA VAL A 98 -10.37 8.01 -5.42
C VAL A 98 -9.73 6.73 -5.93
N LEU A 99 -8.83 6.85 -6.89
CA LEU A 99 -8.05 5.73 -7.36
C LEU A 99 -6.63 5.94 -6.90
N VAL A 100 -6.06 4.94 -6.24
CA VAL A 100 -4.67 5.00 -5.79
C VAL A 100 -3.90 3.95 -6.56
N ARG A 101 -2.82 4.37 -7.23
CA ARG A 101 -1.94 3.41 -7.89
C ARG A 101 -0.76 3.19 -6.98
N THR A 102 -0.55 1.95 -6.59
CA THR A 102 0.47 1.62 -5.59
C THR A 102 1.55 0.77 -6.22
N THR A 103 2.80 1.11 -5.94
CA THR A 103 3.95 0.29 -6.31
C THR A 103 4.72 -0.04 -5.07
N LEU A 104 4.99 -1.33 -4.87
CA LEU A 104 5.74 -1.81 -3.73
C LEU A 104 7.07 -2.38 -4.21
N GLU A 105 8.16 -1.99 -3.54
CA GLU A 105 9.46 -2.62 -3.76
C GLU A 105 9.74 -3.47 -2.54
N LEU A 106 10.11 -4.71 -2.77
CA LEU A 106 10.26 -5.68 -1.70
C LEU A 106 11.73 -5.97 -1.41
N ARG A 107 12.01 -6.26 -0.15
CA ARG A 107 13.33 -6.69 0.27
C ARG A 107 13.12 -7.79 1.30
N GLY A 108 13.60 -8.99 1.00
CA GLY A 108 13.40 -10.13 1.88
C GLY A 108 11.95 -10.46 2.11
N GLY A 109 11.10 -10.26 1.10
CA GLY A 109 9.68 -10.57 1.22
C GLY A 109 8.88 -9.54 1.99
N ARG A 110 9.49 -8.40 2.35
CA ARG A 110 8.78 -7.34 3.06
C ARG A 110 8.79 -6.07 2.24
N ILE A 111 7.82 -5.22 2.46
CA ILE A 111 7.74 -3.96 1.74
C ILE A 111 8.83 -3.04 2.27
N PHE A 112 9.72 -2.63 1.38
CA PHE A 112 10.82 -1.76 1.73
C PHE A 112 10.52 -0.32 1.28
N ARG A 113 9.89 -0.16 0.12
CA ARG A 113 9.47 1.15 -0.37
C ARG A 113 8.10 1.04 -0.98
N GLN A 114 7.29 2.05 -0.77
CA GLN A 114 5.94 2.11 -1.33
C GLN A 114 5.70 3.49 -1.91
N LEU A 115 5.17 3.53 -3.12
CA LEU A 115 4.77 4.78 -3.75
C LEU A 115 3.27 4.70 -4.05
N ASP A 116 2.52 5.63 -3.52
CA ASP A 116 1.08 5.74 -3.80
C ASP A 116 0.85 6.99 -4.62
N VAL A 117 0.25 6.83 -5.80
CA VAL A 117 -0.12 7.95 -6.64
C VAL A 117 -1.64 8.07 -6.56
N VAL A 118 -2.10 9.15 -5.99
CA VAL A 118 -3.53 9.35 -5.74
C VAL A 118 -4.16 10.12 -6.88
N GLU A 119 -5.24 9.58 -7.45
CA GLU A 119 -5.97 10.24 -8.53
C GLU A 119 -7.43 10.34 -8.15
N ARG A 120 -7.93 11.56 -8.08
CA ARG A 120 -9.33 11.74 -7.75
C ARG A 120 -10.16 11.55 -9.00
N GLN A 121 -11.28 10.87 -8.82
CA GLN A 121 -12.19 10.64 -9.94
C GLN A 121 -13.22 11.77 -9.98
N PRO A 122 -13.52 12.30 -11.15
CA PRO A 122 -14.50 13.39 -11.28
C PRO A 122 -15.91 12.98 -10.92
#